data_4b5565e9e8a6d8ecdb99f6b02e97ecf4
#
_entry.id   4b5565e9e8a6d8ecdb99f6b02e97ecf4
#
_cell.length_a   1.000
_cell.length_b   1.000
_cell.length_c   1.000
_cell.angle_alpha   90.00
_cell.angle_beta   90.00
_cell.angle_gamma   90.00
#
_symmetry.space_group_name_H-M   'P 1'
#
loop_
_entity.id
_entity.type
_entity.pdbx_description
1 polymer ?
#
loop_
_entity_poly.entity_id
_entity_poly.type
_entity_poly.pdbx_seq_one_letter_code
_entity_poly.pdbx_strand_id
1 'polypeptide(L)'
;LPPVPGGKPLTRPWIVVERQGRKIGIVGLVNEETPSLASPCKEAVFGPAETALREAVASLRAQGVNIVIALTHLGLNVDCELAGRVDGVDVFVGGHTHSLLSNTNPKAVGPYPIVKHSPSGEPVLVVTAASSCKLLGHIAIDFNDAGIAQRWNGEPIVLDGRNVTVPPDAKLSARLD
;
A
#
# COMPACT_ATOMS: atom_id res chain seq x y z
N LEU A 1 17.64 -0.97 4.90
CA LEU A 1 18.57 0.07 5.39
C LEU A 1 19.66 -0.61 6.21
N PRO A 2 20.95 -0.30 5.99
CA PRO A 2 22.01 -0.79 6.85
C PRO A 2 21.72 -0.35 8.29
N PRO A 3 22.09 -1.17 9.29
CA PRO A 3 21.90 -0.78 10.68
C PRO A 3 22.70 0.50 10.97
N VAL A 4 22.05 1.47 11.59
CA VAL A 4 22.75 2.62 12.16
C VAL A 4 23.81 2.08 13.13
N PRO A 5 25.10 2.44 13.03
CA PRO A 5 26.11 1.94 13.93
C PRO A 5 25.69 2.11 15.38
N GLY A 6 25.46 0.99 16.11
CA GLY A 6 25.03 0.95 17.51
C GLY A 6 23.53 1.20 17.74
N GLY A 7 22.68 1.33 16.73
CA GLY A 7 21.25 1.63 16.85
C GLY A 7 20.32 0.53 16.31
N LYS A 8 19.07 0.53 16.78
CA LYS A 8 17.99 -0.27 16.16
C LYS A 8 17.64 0.32 14.80
N PRO A 9 17.27 -0.52 13.79
CA PRO A 9 16.76 -0.01 12.52
C PRO A 9 15.61 0.98 12.73
N LEU A 10 15.63 2.12 12.03
CA LEU A 10 14.57 3.14 12.10
C LEU A 10 13.27 2.65 11.45
N THR A 11 13.39 1.72 10.51
CA THR A 11 12.26 1.15 9.77
C THR A 11 12.29 -0.38 9.86
N ARG A 12 11.15 -0.99 9.57
CA ARG A 12 11.01 -2.44 9.43
C ARG A 12 10.59 -2.75 7.99
N PRO A 13 11.07 -3.84 7.37
CA PRO A 13 10.67 -4.22 6.01
C PRO A 13 9.19 -4.58 5.92
N TRP A 14 8.62 -5.11 7.00
CA TRP A 14 7.18 -5.41 7.14
C TRP A 14 6.77 -5.39 8.60
N ILE A 15 5.47 -5.35 8.81
CA ILE A 15 4.83 -5.60 10.10
C ILE A 15 3.73 -6.64 9.93
N VAL A 16 3.38 -7.34 11.00
CA VAL A 16 2.20 -8.20 11.06
C VAL A 16 1.22 -7.59 12.05
N VAL A 17 0.00 -7.38 11.60
CA VAL A 17 -1.12 -6.97 12.45
C VAL A 17 -2.14 -8.10 12.54
N GLU A 18 -2.75 -8.26 13.69
CA GLU A 18 -3.81 -9.25 13.87
C GLU A 18 -5.16 -8.54 13.98
N ARG A 19 -6.12 -8.98 13.19
CA ARG A 19 -7.50 -8.49 13.17
C ARG A 19 -8.46 -9.65 13.03
N GLN A 20 -9.43 -9.73 13.91
CA GLN A 20 -10.47 -10.78 13.89
C GLN A 20 -9.87 -12.21 13.80
N GLY A 21 -8.77 -12.46 14.52
CA GLY A 21 -8.07 -13.74 14.52
C GLY A 21 -7.26 -14.02 13.23
N ARG A 22 -7.14 -13.06 12.31
CA ARG A 22 -6.35 -13.22 11.08
C ARG A 22 -5.09 -12.35 11.12
N LYS A 23 -3.99 -12.94 10.65
CA LYS A 23 -2.72 -12.24 10.49
C LYS A 23 -2.67 -11.55 9.13
N ILE A 24 -2.37 -10.25 9.13
CA ILE A 24 -2.21 -9.43 7.93
C ILE A 24 -0.79 -8.89 7.93
N GLY A 25 -0.04 -9.20 6.88
CA GLY A 25 1.30 -8.64 6.64
C GLY A 25 1.18 -7.30 5.90
N ILE A 26 1.93 -6.29 6.35
CA ILE A 26 2.02 -5.00 5.64
C ILE A 26 3.48 -4.78 5.28
N VAL A 27 3.77 -4.69 3.99
CA VAL A 27 5.11 -4.48 3.43
C VAL A 27 5.20 -3.04 2.92
N GLY A 28 6.24 -2.29 3.31
CA GLY A 28 6.50 -0.93 2.83
C GLY A 28 7.50 -0.93 1.69
N LEU A 29 7.18 -0.23 0.57
CA LEU A 29 8.07 -0.07 -0.58
C LEU A 29 8.14 1.39 -1.02
N VAL A 30 9.33 1.84 -1.40
CA VAL A 30 9.60 3.19 -1.89
C VAL A 30 10.22 3.11 -3.29
N ASN A 31 10.02 4.16 -4.09
CA ASN A 31 10.54 4.28 -5.45
C ASN A 31 12.08 4.17 -5.47
N GLU A 32 12.60 3.34 -6.36
CA GLU A 32 14.04 3.13 -6.60
C GLU A 32 14.73 4.39 -7.11
N GLU A 33 13.98 5.29 -7.78
CA GLU A 33 14.48 6.57 -8.27
C GLU A 33 14.59 7.65 -7.17
N THR A 34 14.26 7.35 -5.91
CA THR A 34 14.32 8.30 -4.80
C THR A 34 15.65 9.04 -4.71
N PRO A 35 16.84 8.44 -4.97
CA PRO A 35 18.10 9.18 -4.97
C PRO A 35 18.19 10.32 -5.98
N SER A 36 17.49 10.21 -7.11
CA SER A 36 17.43 11.27 -8.13
C SER A 36 16.29 12.27 -7.93
N LEU A 37 15.27 11.89 -7.18
CA LEU A 37 14.08 12.72 -6.93
C LEU A 37 14.17 13.51 -5.61
N ALA A 38 15.02 13.08 -4.70
CA ALA A 38 15.18 13.66 -3.37
C ALA A 38 16.67 13.69 -2.98
N SER A 39 16.95 14.18 -1.79
CA SER A 39 18.31 14.20 -1.23
C SER A 39 18.39 13.26 -0.02
N PRO A 40 18.39 11.94 -0.23
CA PRO A 40 18.50 10.99 0.86
C PRO A 40 19.90 11.08 1.51
N CYS A 41 20.04 10.58 2.73
CA CYS A 41 21.35 10.45 3.37
C CYS A 41 22.24 9.53 2.53
N LYS A 42 23.56 9.79 2.53
CA LYS A 42 24.52 9.05 1.69
C LYS A 42 24.58 7.55 2.00
N GLU A 43 24.20 7.17 3.21
CA GLU A 43 24.18 5.79 3.70
C GLU A 43 22.90 5.04 3.28
N ALA A 44 21.89 5.72 2.74
CA ALA A 44 20.66 5.08 2.26
C ALA A 44 20.92 4.36 0.94
N VAL A 45 20.65 3.07 0.91
CA VAL A 45 20.73 2.22 -0.28
C VAL A 45 19.33 1.86 -0.73
N PHE A 46 19.02 2.13 -1.99
CA PHE A 46 17.75 1.79 -2.63
C PHE A 46 17.97 0.58 -3.55
N GLY A 47 17.25 -0.49 -3.31
CA GLY A 47 17.34 -1.72 -4.09
C GLY A 47 16.05 -2.00 -4.86
N PRO A 48 16.04 -3.04 -5.74
CA PRO A 48 14.91 -3.41 -6.54
C PRO A 48 13.67 -3.73 -5.70
N ALA A 49 12.57 -3.02 -5.94
CA ALA A 49 11.32 -3.16 -5.19
C ALA A 49 10.73 -4.57 -5.34
N GLU A 50 10.83 -5.18 -6.53
CA GLU A 50 10.36 -6.54 -6.77
C GLU A 50 11.10 -7.57 -5.91
N THR A 51 12.43 -7.47 -5.81
CA THR A 51 13.24 -8.37 -4.97
C THR A 51 12.85 -8.24 -3.50
N ALA A 52 12.78 -7.00 -3.00
CA ALA A 52 12.39 -6.74 -1.62
C ALA A 52 10.97 -7.25 -1.30
N LEU A 53 10.04 -7.10 -2.24
CA LEU A 53 8.66 -7.60 -2.08
C LEU A 53 8.61 -9.12 -2.02
N ARG A 54 9.31 -9.82 -2.91
CA ARG A 54 9.38 -11.30 -2.91
C ARG A 54 9.97 -11.86 -1.62
N GLU A 55 11.05 -11.26 -1.11
CA GLU A 55 11.68 -11.64 0.16
C GLU A 55 10.74 -11.42 1.35
N ALA A 56 10.04 -10.29 1.37
CA ALA A 56 9.08 -9.96 2.41
C ALA A 56 7.89 -10.95 2.40
N VAL A 57 7.32 -11.23 1.23
CA VAL A 57 6.23 -12.20 1.06
C VAL A 57 6.67 -13.58 1.53
N ALA A 58 7.83 -14.08 1.10
CA ALA A 58 8.35 -15.38 1.54
C ALA A 58 8.49 -15.44 3.06
N SER A 59 9.03 -14.38 3.69
CA SER A 59 9.18 -14.29 5.14
C SER A 59 7.84 -14.26 5.88
N LEU A 60 6.83 -13.57 5.34
CA LEU A 60 5.48 -13.49 5.91
C LEU A 60 4.76 -14.85 5.78
N ARG A 61 4.85 -15.50 4.63
CA ARG A 61 4.26 -16.83 4.39
C ARG A 61 4.87 -17.88 5.36
N ALA A 62 6.18 -17.83 5.61
CA ALA A 62 6.84 -18.69 6.60
C ALA A 62 6.32 -18.49 8.04
N GLN A 63 5.74 -17.33 8.35
CA GLN A 63 5.11 -17.01 9.64
C GLN A 63 3.59 -17.34 9.68
N GLY A 64 3.07 -17.98 8.63
CA GLY A 64 1.65 -18.32 8.51
C GLY A 64 0.74 -17.10 8.22
N VAL A 65 1.30 -16.05 7.63
CA VAL A 65 0.53 -14.88 7.14
C VAL A 65 0.05 -15.19 5.74
N ASN A 66 -1.25 -15.12 5.50
CA ASN A 66 -1.86 -15.39 4.20
C ASN A 66 -2.66 -14.23 3.61
N ILE A 67 -2.61 -13.06 4.23
CA ILE A 67 -3.10 -11.80 3.66
C ILE A 67 -1.94 -10.80 3.71
N VAL A 68 -1.53 -10.29 2.54
CA VAL A 68 -0.40 -9.37 2.41
C VAL A 68 -0.83 -8.09 1.69
N ILE A 69 -0.58 -6.96 2.32
CA ILE A 69 -0.81 -5.63 1.77
C ILE A 69 0.54 -4.98 1.49
N ALA A 70 0.79 -4.61 0.24
CA ALA A 70 1.92 -3.78 -0.14
C ALA A 70 1.52 -2.30 -0.05
N LEU A 71 2.09 -1.57 0.91
CA LEU A 71 1.95 -0.13 1.05
C LEU A 71 3.10 0.53 0.30
N THR A 72 2.81 1.15 -0.84
CA THR A 72 3.83 1.53 -1.81
C THR A 72 3.86 3.02 -2.10
N HIS A 73 5.03 3.50 -2.47
CA HIS A 73 5.24 4.79 -3.12
C HIS A 73 6.01 4.62 -4.44
N LEU A 74 5.55 3.66 -5.28
CA LEU A 74 6.22 3.26 -6.52
C LEU A 74 5.58 3.88 -7.76
N GLY A 75 4.30 4.22 -7.68
CA GLY A 75 3.49 4.69 -8.79
C GLY A 75 2.59 3.59 -9.36
N LEU A 76 1.43 4.01 -9.88
CA LEU A 76 0.36 3.11 -10.30
C LEU A 76 0.78 2.04 -11.32
N ASN A 77 1.61 2.40 -12.29
CA ASN A 77 2.05 1.47 -13.33
C ASN A 77 2.93 0.36 -12.74
N VAL A 78 3.89 0.74 -11.88
CA VAL A 78 4.79 -0.21 -11.20
C VAL A 78 4.01 -1.12 -10.26
N ASP A 79 3.05 -0.58 -9.50
CA ASP A 79 2.18 -1.38 -8.64
C ASP A 79 1.37 -2.41 -9.45
N CYS A 80 0.82 -2.00 -10.60
CA CYS A 80 0.10 -2.89 -11.51
C CYS A 80 1.00 -3.97 -12.13
N GLU A 81 2.24 -3.66 -12.44
CA GLU A 81 3.23 -4.61 -12.96
C GLU A 81 3.62 -5.63 -11.89
N LEU A 82 3.94 -5.18 -10.68
CA LEU A 82 4.28 -6.05 -9.56
C LEU A 82 3.11 -6.96 -9.16
N ALA A 83 1.89 -6.44 -9.19
CA ALA A 83 0.68 -7.23 -8.97
C ALA A 83 0.53 -8.41 -9.94
N GLY A 84 1.01 -8.26 -11.17
CA GLY A 84 1.03 -9.34 -12.18
C GLY A 84 2.27 -10.24 -12.16
N ARG A 85 3.30 -9.88 -11.38
CA ARG A 85 4.59 -10.60 -11.38
C ARG A 85 4.90 -11.31 -10.06
N VAL A 86 4.32 -10.85 -8.95
CA VAL A 86 4.65 -11.35 -7.61
C VAL A 86 3.45 -12.05 -7.00
N ASP A 87 3.62 -13.35 -6.70
CA ASP A 87 2.61 -14.11 -5.98
C ASP A 87 2.57 -13.75 -4.50
N GLY A 88 1.39 -13.93 -3.90
CA GLY A 88 1.20 -13.84 -2.47
C GLY A 88 1.02 -12.41 -1.94
N VAL A 89 0.76 -11.43 -2.80
CA VAL A 89 0.29 -10.09 -2.45
C VAL A 89 -1.17 -9.98 -2.84
N ASP A 90 -2.00 -9.48 -1.95
CA ASP A 90 -3.45 -9.40 -2.16
C ASP A 90 -3.89 -7.97 -2.53
N VAL A 91 -3.23 -6.97 -1.94
CA VAL A 91 -3.60 -5.56 -2.15
C VAL A 91 -2.35 -4.70 -2.28
N PHE A 92 -2.33 -3.84 -3.27
CA PHE A 92 -1.40 -2.71 -3.37
C PHE A 92 -2.14 -1.41 -2.99
N VAL A 93 -1.64 -0.72 -1.99
CA VAL A 93 -2.08 0.63 -1.60
C VAL A 93 -0.99 1.59 -2.04
N GLY A 94 -1.20 2.21 -3.18
CA GLY A 94 -0.18 2.95 -3.92
C GLY A 94 -0.22 4.46 -3.72
N GLY A 95 0.87 5.10 -4.17
CA GLY A 95 1.05 6.54 -4.19
C GLY A 95 1.97 7.00 -5.32
N HIS A 96 2.65 8.10 -5.17
CA HIS A 96 3.67 8.70 -6.05
C HIS A 96 3.11 9.41 -7.30
N THR A 97 2.38 8.73 -8.18
CA THR A 97 1.88 9.31 -9.45
C THR A 97 0.62 10.16 -9.29
N HIS A 98 0.11 10.32 -8.06
CA HIS A 98 -1.12 11.08 -7.77
C HIS A 98 -2.34 10.62 -8.58
N SER A 99 -2.34 9.37 -9.02
CA SER A 99 -3.40 8.81 -9.86
C SER A 99 -4.72 8.73 -9.10
N LEU A 100 -5.80 9.15 -9.74
CA LEU A 100 -7.15 8.98 -9.22
C LEU A 100 -7.76 7.72 -9.82
N LEU A 101 -8.07 6.74 -8.98
CA LEU A 101 -8.94 5.62 -9.33
C LEU A 101 -10.32 5.88 -8.74
N SER A 102 -11.37 5.63 -9.51
CA SER A 102 -12.76 5.84 -9.06
C SER A 102 -13.72 5.17 -10.03
N ASN A 103 -14.86 4.69 -9.52
CA ASN A 103 -15.92 4.13 -10.33
C ASN A 103 -16.99 5.18 -10.71
N THR A 104 -16.93 6.35 -10.09
CA THR A 104 -17.96 7.40 -10.25
C THR A 104 -17.39 8.71 -10.82
N ASN A 105 -16.10 8.96 -10.68
CA ASN A 105 -15.47 10.20 -11.15
C ASN A 105 -14.98 10.07 -12.61
N PRO A 106 -15.51 10.87 -13.56
CA PRO A 106 -15.12 10.79 -14.97
C PRO A 106 -13.66 11.19 -15.25
N LYS A 107 -12.96 11.79 -14.28
CA LYS A 107 -11.53 12.15 -14.38
C LYS A 107 -10.61 11.05 -13.86
N ALA A 108 -11.16 9.92 -13.41
CA ALA A 108 -10.38 8.79 -12.95
C ALA A 108 -9.61 8.16 -14.14
N VAL A 109 -8.39 7.71 -13.86
CA VAL A 109 -7.55 7.02 -14.85
C VAL A 109 -7.85 5.52 -14.92
N GLY A 110 -8.69 5.02 -14.02
CA GLY A 110 -9.13 3.63 -13.98
C GLY A 110 -10.14 3.36 -12.86
N PRO A 111 -10.70 2.15 -12.79
CA PRO A 111 -11.64 1.75 -11.77
C PRO A 111 -10.99 1.67 -10.39
N TYR A 112 -11.78 1.71 -9.33
CA TYR A 112 -11.35 1.51 -7.94
C TYR A 112 -12.00 0.24 -7.35
N PRO A 113 -11.20 -0.85 -7.12
CA PRO A 113 -9.78 -1.02 -7.45
C PRO A 113 -9.54 -1.37 -8.91
N ILE A 114 -8.29 -1.23 -9.39
CA ILE A 114 -7.83 -2.00 -10.55
C ILE A 114 -7.61 -3.43 -10.10
N VAL A 115 -8.13 -4.40 -10.84
CA VAL A 115 -7.92 -5.83 -10.57
C VAL A 115 -6.86 -6.37 -11.52
N LYS A 116 -5.81 -6.93 -10.96
CA LYS A 116 -4.78 -7.71 -11.65
C LYS A 116 -4.88 -9.17 -11.22
N HIS A 117 -4.16 -10.04 -11.89
CA HIS A 117 -4.02 -11.43 -11.47
C HIS A 117 -2.53 -11.73 -11.30
N SER A 118 -2.20 -12.36 -10.17
CA SER A 118 -0.85 -12.84 -9.89
C SER A 118 -0.44 -13.95 -10.85
N PRO A 119 0.82 -14.38 -10.90
CA PRO A 119 1.24 -15.53 -11.71
C PRO A 119 0.46 -16.82 -11.41
N SER A 120 0.00 -17.01 -10.17
CA SER A 120 -0.86 -18.13 -9.76
C SER A 120 -2.33 -17.97 -10.16
N GLY A 121 -2.72 -16.82 -10.74
CA GLY A 121 -4.09 -16.53 -11.16
C GLY A 121 -4.99 -15.95 -10.08
N GLU A 122 -4.46 -15.68 -8.88
CA GLU A 122 -5.23 -15.07 -7.79
C GLU A 122 -5.46 -13.57 -8.04
N PRO A 123 -6.64 -13.01 -7.67
CA PRO A 123 -6.92 -11.59 -7.84
C PRO A 123 -6.04 -10.75 -6.90
N VAL A 124 -5.47 -9.69 -7.44
CA VAL A 124 -4.66 -8.69 -6.73
C VAL A 124 -5.29 -7.31 -6.96
N LEU A 125 -5.61 -6.62 -5.88
CA LEU A 125 -6.32 -5.34 -5.94
C LEU A 125 -5.32 -4.18 -5.82
N VAL A 126 -5.37 -3.24 -6.77
CA VAL A 126 -4.51 -2.05 -6.74
C VAL A 126 -5.38 -0.81 -6.52
N VAL A 127 -5.09 -0.06 -5.45
CA VAL A 127 -5.82 1.15 -5.08
C VAL A 127 -4.88 2.34 -4.88
N THR A 128 -5.36 3.52 -5.27
CA THR A 128 -4.72 4.82 -4.99
C THR A 128 -5.79 5.91 -4.97
N ALA A 129 -5.57 6.99 -4.21
CA ALA A 129 -6.56 8.02 -3.94
C ALA A 129 -6.01 9.44 -4.20
N ALA A 130 -5.42 9.63 -5.37
CA ALA A 130 -4.84 10.90 -5.82
C ALA A 130 -3.78 11.46 -4.83
N SER A 131 -3.90 12.72 -4.42
CA SER A 131 -2.89 13.38 -3.57
C SER A 131 -3.47 14.49 -2.71
N SER A 132 -2.62 15.06 -1.85
CA SER A 132 -2.90 16.28 -1.07
C SER A 132 -4.05 16.13 -0.07
N CYS A 133 -4.27 14.94 0.46
CA CYS A 133 -5.32 14.64 1.46
C CYS A 133 -6.74 15.06 1.04
N LYS A 134 -7.01 15.18 -0.26
CA LYS A 134 -8.34 15.53 -0.79
C LYS A 134 -9.32 14.38 -0.79
N LEU A 135 -8.80 13.17 -0.77
CA LEU A 135 -9.55 11.92 -0.85
C LEU A 135 -9.03 10.95 0.22
N LEU A 136 -9.96 10.19 0.80
CA LEU A 136 -9.66 9.03 1.64
C LEU A 136 -10.02 7.76 0.86
N GLY A 137 -9.03 6.95 0.53
CA GLY A 137 -9.27 5.64 -0.09
C GLY A 137 -9.98 4.71 0.88
N HIS A 138 -11.09 4.10 0.44
CA HIS A 138 -11.84 3.12 1.22
C HIS A 138 -12.14 1.90 0.35
N ILE A 139 -11.78 0.73 0.85
CA ILE A 139 -12.10 -0.56 0.21
C ILE A 139 -12.46 -1.60 1.29
N ALA A 140 -13.55 -2.30 1.08
CA ALA A 140 -13.93 -3.48 1.86
C ALA A 140 -13.63 -4.73 1.01
N ILE A 141 -12.99 -5.73 1.61
CA ILE A 141 -12.56 -6.95 0.92
C ILE A 141 -12.93 -8.15 1.78
N ASP A 142 -13.64 -9.11 1.18
CA ASP A 142 -13.90 -10.41 1.78
C ASP A 142 -12.84 -11.40 1.30
N PHE A 143 -12.12 -11.98 2.24
CA PHE A 143 -11.12 -13.02 2.00
C PHE A 143 -11.63 -14.38 2.43
N ASN A 144 -11.33 -15.43 1.66
CA ASN A 144 -11.55 -16.81 2.11
C ASN A 144 -10.50 -17.22 3.15
N ASP A 145 -10.59 -18.47 3.66
CA ASP A 145 -9.66 -18.98 4.68
C ASP A 145 -8.21 -19.10 4.17
N ALA A 146 -8.02 -19.27 2.86
CA ALA A 146 -6.70 -19.28 2.25
C ALA A 146 -6.07 -17.91 2.10
N GLY A 147 -6.83 -16.82 2.36
CA GLY A 147 -6.35 -15.43 2.20
C GLY A 147 -6.62 -14.85 0.82
N ILE A 148 -7.35 -15.54 -0.05
CA ILE A 148 -7.65 -15.09 -1.41
C ILE A 148 -8.88 -14.19 -1.38
N ALA A 149 -8.77 -13.00 -1.98
CA ALA A 149 -9.89 -12.06 -2.12
C ALA A 149 -11.01 -12.66 -2.98
N GLN A 150 -12.24 -12.62 -2.46
CA GLN A 150 -13.44 -13.20 -3.11
C GLN A 150 -14.40 -12.12 -3.59
N ARG A 151 -14.58 -11.07 -2.81
CA ARG A 151 -15.44 -9.93 -3.10
C ARG A 151 -14.79 -8.66 -2.60
N TRP A 152 -15.01 -7.57 -3.32
CA TRP A 152 -14.55 -6.25 -2.91
C TRP A 152 -15.54 -5.18 -3.35
N ASN A 153 -15.57 -4.11 -2.57
CA ASN A 153 -16.30 -2.90 -2.89
C ASN A 153 -15.57 -1.70 -2.29
N GLY A 154 -15.47 -0.63 -3.03
CA GLY A 154 -14.78 0.57 -2.56
C GLY A 154 -14.87 1.74 -3.53
N GLU A 155 -14.60 2.90 -2.98
CA GLU A 155 -14.53 4.18 -3.70
C GLU A 155 -13.74 5.18 -2.85
N PRO A 156 -12.94 6.07 -3.41
CA PRO A 156 -12.36 7.18 -2.66
C PRO A 156 -13.43 8.14 -2.17
N ILE A 157 -13.38 8.49 -0.89
CA ILE A 157 -14.29 9.42 -0.23
C ILE A 157 -13.72 10.84 -0.36
N VAL A 158 -14.50 11.78 -0.90
CA VAL A 158 -14.08 13.19 -1.03
C VAL A 158 -14.09 13.86 0.34
N LEU A 159 -12.96 14.46 0.73
CA LEU A 159 -12.80 15.17 1.99
C LEU A 159 -12.91 16.69 1.77
N ASP A 160 -14.09 17.17 1.37
CA ASP A 160 -14.33 18.59 1.03
C ASP A 160 -15.09 19.36 2.12
N GLY A 161 -15.28 18.77 3.29
CA GLY A 161 -16.05 19.36 4.39
C GLY A 161 -17.58 19.36 4.20
N ARG A 162 -18.05 19.00 3.01
CA ARG A 162 -19.50 18.84 2.72
C ARG A 162 -19.95 17.41 2.90
N ASN A 163 -19.11 16.47 2.48
CA ASN A 163 -19.40 15.03 2.55
C ASN A 163 -18.93 14.39 3.87
N VAL A 164 -17.92 14.99 4.50
CA VAL A 164 -17.35 14.49 5.76
C VAL A 164 -17.15 15.66 6.70
N THR A 165 -17.97 15.73 7.73
CA THR A 165 -17.84 16.68 8.85
C THR A 165 -17.26 15.95 10.05
N VAL A 166 -15.93 15.96 10.18
CA VAL A 166 -15.24 15.44 11.35
C VAL A 166 -14.62 16.64 12.09
N PRO A 167 -14.88 16.82 13.40
CA PRO A 167 -14.22 17.86 14.16
C PRO A 167 -12.70 17.60 14.17
N PRO A 168 -11.87 18.67 14.17
CA PRO A 168 -10.43 18.52 14.29
C PRO A 168 -10.07 17.73 15.56
N ASP A 169 -9.09 16.84 15.45
CA ASP A 169 -8.53 16.17 16.63
C ASP A 169 -7.82 17.21 17.51
N ALA A 170 -8.31 17.40 18.73
CA ALA A 170 -7.81 18.43 19.63
C ALA A 170 -6.33 18.23 20.01
N LYS A 171 -5.84 16.98 20.08
CA LYS A 171 -4.44 16.68 20.40
C LYS A 171 -3.52 16.97 19.22
N LEU A 172 -3.99 16.70 17.99
CA LEU A 172 -3.22 17.01 16.78
C LEU A 172 -3.22 18.52 16.52
N SER A 173 -4.38 19.20 16.67
CA SER A 173 -4.46 20.67 16.52
C SER A 173 -3.52 21.38 17.46
N ALA A 174 -3.48 21.01 18.74
CA ALA A 174 -2.58 21.61 19.74
C ALA A 174 -1.07 21.36 19.49
N ARG A 175 -0.72 20.54 18.49
CA ARG A 175 0.69 20.30 18.08
C ARG A 175 1.08 21.08 16.84
N LEU A 176 0.12 21.69 16.16
CA LEU A 176 0.32 22.47 14.93
C LEU A 176 0.36 24.00 15.22
N ASP A 177 -0.10 24.43 16.41
CA ASP A 177 0.03 25.78 16.94
C ASP A 177 1.37 25.94 17.67
#